data_db3289dfb0d85d5ebb85f9fb89b27c33
#
_entry.id   db3289dfb0d85d5ebb85f9fb89b27c33
#
_cell.length_a   1.000
_cell.length_b   1.000
_cell.length_c   1.000
_cell.angle_alpha   90.00
_cell.angle_beta   90.00
_cell.angle_gamma   90.00
#
_symmetry.space_group_name_H-M   'P 1'
#
loop_
_entity.id
_entity.type
_entity.pdbx_description
1 polymer ?
#
loop_
_entity_poly.entity_id
_entity_poly.type
_entity_poly.pdbx_seq_one_letter_code
_entity_poly.pdbx_strand_id
1 'polypeptide(L)'
;SFRVAVSSSAMAALALQAASGVQAEDRGTFVPSQIQGLFVEQFTPGWESRWTPSKASKFQNGNEEFKYEGVWSVEEASVFPGIPGDTALTMKSKARQHAISTIFDQPIELDGQKPFVVQYEVKMQNGLSCGGAYVKLLSSSESDLNPEKFGDSTPYSIMFGPDRCGADNKLHFIFRHKNPKTGVFEEKHLKLPPSAKVSKVSTLSLI
;
A
#
# COMPACT_ATOMS: atom_id res chain seq x y z
N SER A 1 2.39 -4.76 -7.92
CA SER A 1 3.17 -3.51 -7.94
C SER A 1 2.48 -2.46 -7.09
N PHE A 2 3.26 -1.68 -6.38
CA PHE A 2 2.79 -0.64 -5.47
C PHE A 2 3.37 0.71 -5.85
N ARG A 3 2.57 1.74 -5.76
CA ARG A 3 2.97 3.14 -5.77
C ARG A 3 2.21 3.86 -4.68
N VAL A 4 2.83 4.76 -3.97
CA VAL A 4 2.21 5.52 -2.88
C VAL A 4 2.36 7.00 -3.14
N ALA A 5 1.27 7.75 -3.03
CA ALA A 5 1.28 9.21 -3.00
C ALA A 5 0.41 9.73 -1.86
N VAL A 6 0.91 10.72 -1.15
CA VAL A 6 0.19 11.41 -0.07
C VAL A 6 0.20 12.90 -0.37
N SER A 7 -0.98 13.50 -0.52
CA SER A 7 -1.13 14.92 -0.89
C SER A 7 -2.15 15.63 -0.01
N SER A 8 -1.91 16.90 0.27
CA SER A 8 -2.77 17.74 1.09
C SER A 8 -3.65 18.73 0.31
N SER A 9 -3.60 18.75 -1.00
CA SER A 9 -4.49 19.60 -1.83
C SER A 9 -4.28 19.33 -3.31
N ALA A 10 -5.25 18.85 -4.02
CA ALA A 10 -5.74 19.28 -5.34
C ALA A 10 -6.70 18.23 -5.89
N MET A 11 -7.96 18.62 -6.08
CA MET A 11 -8.86 17.88 -6.95
C MET A 11 -8.37 18.08 -8.40
N ALA A 12 -7.74 17.06 -8.98
CA ALA A 12 -7.55 16.98 -10.41
C ALA A 12 -8.71 16.17 -10.99
N ALA A 13 -9.57 16.81 -11.74
CA ALA A 13 -10.62 16.16 -12.50
C ALA A 13 -10.00 15.30 -13.59
N LEU A 14 -10.14 13.97 -13.51
CA LEU A 14 -9.81 13.05 -14.60
C LEU A 14 -10.98 13.03 -15.58
N ALA A 15 -10.76 13.55 -16.79
CA ALA A 15 -11.67 13.36 -17.90
C ALA A 15 -11.52 11.94 -18.45
N LEU A 16 -12.58 11.13 -18.38
CA LEU A 16 -12.67 9.85 -19.09
C LEU A 16 -12.85 10.14 -20.58
N GLN A 17 -11.85 9.81 -21.39
CA GLN A 17 -12.03 9.68 -22.84
C GLN A 17 -12.21 8.21 -23.21
N ALA A 18 -13.35 7.90 -23.81
CA ALA A 18 -13.63 6.58 -24.34
C ALA A 18 -12.77 6.31 -25.58
N ALA A 19 -11.99 5.24 -25.55
CA ALA A 19 -11.16 4.81 -26.68
C ALA A 19 -11.92 3.88 -27.60
N SER A 20 -12.11 4.29 -28.83
CA SER A 20 -12.47 3.44 -29.97
C SER A 20 -11.24 3.28 -30.88
N GLY A 21 -10.85 2.02 -31.14
CA GLY A 21 -9.85 1.65 -32.15
C GLY A 21 -8.41 1.49 -31.59
N VAL A 22 -8.02 0.24 -31.35
CA VAL A 22 -6.64 -0.10 -30.92
C VAL A 22 -5.74 -0.14 -32.15
N GLN A 23 -5.12 0.96 -32.50
CA GLN A 23 -3.80 0.93 -33.12
C GLN A 23 -2.77 0.74 -31.99
N ALA A 24 -1.74 -0.06 -32.23
CA ALA A 24 -0.60 -0.17 -31.30
C ALA A 24 0.10 1.19 -31.28
N GLU A 25 -0.33 2.07 -30.39
CA GLU A 25 0.35 3.33 -30.13
C GLU A 25 1.75 3.02 -29.60
N ASP A 26 2.73 3.74 -30.10
CA ASP A 26 4.06 3.82 -29.46
C ASP A 26 3.85 4.30 -28.02
N ARG A 27 3.89 3.36 -27.07
CA ARG A 27 3.59 3.63 -25.67
C ARG A 27 4.68 4.41 -24.95
N GLY A 28 5.69 4.89 -25.69
CA GLY A 28 6.79 5.62 -25.12
C GLY A 28 7.52 4.86 -24.00
N THR A 29 8.47 5.48 -23.37
CA THR A 29 9.13 4.99 -22.15
C THR A 29 8.52 5.69 -20.93
N PHE A 30 8.38 4.97 -19.83
CA PHE A 30 7.85 5.53 -18.59
C PHE A 30 8.68 6.72 -18.13
N VAL A 31 8.00 7.81 -17.82
CA VAL A 31 8.58 9.00 -17.19
C VAL A 31 7.89 9.19 -15.85
N PRO A 32 8.66 9.29 -14.75
CA PRO A 32 8.07 9.52 -13.43
C PRO A 32 7.20 10.77 -13.39
N SER A 33 6.05 10.67 -12.75
CA SER A 33 5.13 11.79 -12.57
C SER A 33 5.79 12.91 -11.74
N GLN A 34 5.46 14.15 -12.06
CA GLN A 34 5.89 15.34 -11.31
C GLN A 34 4.91 15.72 -10.18
N ILE A 35 4.11 14.76 -9.71
CA ILE A 35 3.18 14.96 -8.60
C ILE A 35 3.93 15.44 -7.37
N GLN A 36 3.39 16.47 -6.73
CA GLN A 36 3.88 17.01 -5.46
C GLN A 36 3.01 16.50 -4.30
N GLY A 37 3.64 16.16 -3.19
CA GLY A 37 2.94 15.69 -1.99
C GLY A 37 3.88 15.64 -0.78
N LEU A 38 3.32 15.35 0.38
CA LEU A 38 4.10 15.13 1.61
C LEU A 38 5.00 13.90 1.49
N PHE A 39 4.56 12.93 0.71
CA PHE A 39 5.31 11.74 0.35
C PHE A 39 4.86 11.26 -1.03
N VAL A 40 5.82 10.98 -1.91
CA VAL A 40 5.57 10.41 -3.24
C VAL A 40 6.62 9.32 -3.51
N GLU A 41 6.18 8.11 -3.81
CA GLU A 41 7.07 7.00 -4.18
C GLU A 41 6.61 6.37 -5.50
N GLN A 42 7.51 6.31 -6.45
CA GLN A 42 7.30 5.70 -7.76
C GLN A 42 8.29 4.55 -8.04
N PHE A 43 9.03 4.13 -7.00
CA PHE A 43 10.01 3.05 -7.04
C PHE A 43 11.04 3.20 -8.15
N THR A 44 11.53 4.42 -8.31
CA THR A 44 12.66 4.73 -9.19
C THR A 44 13.97 4.17 -8.61
N PRO A 45 15.07 4.08 -9.40
CA PRO A 45 16.35 3.59 -8.90
C PRO A 45 16.79 4.21 -7.57
N GLY A 46 17.42 3.41 -6.71
CA GLY A 46 17.80 3.81 -5.36
C GLY A 46 16.69 3.63 -4.30
N TRP A 47 15.61 2.97 -4.63
CA TRP A 47 14.50 2.68 -3.69
C TRP A 47 14.96 1.94 -2.43
N GLU A 48 16.03 1.12 -2.52
CA GLU A 48 16.58 0.35 -1.40
C GLU A 48 17.09 1.25 -0.26
N SER A 49 17.50 2.48 -0.57
CA SER A 49 17.91 3.44 0.45
C SER A 49 16.73 4.14 1.11
N ARG A 50 15.55 4.09 0.50
CA ARG A 50 14.34 4.75 1.00
C ARG A 50 13.41 3.80 1.78
N TRP A 51 13.52 2.49 1.53
CA TRP A 51 12.65 1.50 2.11
C TRP A 51 13.41 0.40 2.82
N THR A 52 12.92 0.01 3.99
CA THR A 52 13.53 -1.04 4.82
C THR A 52 12.60 -2.25 4.90
N PRO A 53 13.02 -3.41 4.37
CA PRO A 53 12.31 -4.66 4.60
C PRO A 53 12.30 -5.01 6.09
N SER A 54 11.18 -5.51 6.57
CA SER A 54 11.05 -5.99 7.94
C SER A 54 11.86 -7.26 8.16
N LYS A 55 12.40 -7.38 9.38
CA LYS A 55 13.02 -8.60 9.94
C LYS A 55 12.21 -9.14 11.11
N ALA A 56 10.99 -8.65 11.31
CA ALA A 56 10.15 -9.05 12.42
C ALA A 56 9.70 -10.50 12.30
N SER A 57 9.41 -11.09 13.47
CA SER A 57 8.74 -12.38 13.60
C SER A 57 7.49 -12.21 14.44
N LYS A 58 6.48 -13.02 14.17
CA LYS A 58 5.31 -13.15 15.03
C LYS A 58 5.43 -14.42 15.86
N PHE A 59 5.18 -14.28 17.16
CA PHE A 59 5.19 -15.38 18.10
C PHE A 59 3.78 -15.58 18.64
N GLN A 60 3.37 -16.84 18.75
CA GLN A 60 2.13 -17.23 19.41
C GLN A 60 2.43 -18.38 20.40
N ASN A 61 2.00 -18.20 21.67
CA ASN A 61 2.26 -19.16 22.74
C ASN A 61 3.73 -19.57 22.90
N GLY A 62 4.67 -18.62 22.70
CA GLY A 62 6.10 -18.85 22.80
C GLY A 62 6.75 -19.51 21.58
N ASN A 63 5.94 -19.90 20.58
CA ASN A 63 6.45 -20.46 19.32
C ASN A 63 6.43 -19.38 18.23
N GLU A 64 7.46 -19.42 17.36
CA GLU A 64 7.48 -18.59 16.18
C GLU A 64 6.42 -19.07 15.17
N GLU A 65 5.41 -18.23 14.90
CA GLU A 65 4.35 -18.56 13.96
C GLU A 65 4.79 -18.30 12.52
N PHE A 66 5.39 -17.12 12.27
CA PHE A 66 5.97 -16.77 10.97
C PHE A 66 6.99 -15.63 11.09
N LYS A 67 7.79 -15.49 10.01
CA LYS A 67 8.73 -14.37 9.80
C LYS A 67 8.32 -13.55 8.60
N TYR A 68 8.64 -12.26 8.65
CA TYR A 68 8.55 -11.38 7.48
C TYR A 68 9.82 -11.56 6.63
N GLU A 69 9.91 -12.66 5.93
CA GLU A 69 11.08 -13.06 5.12
C GLU A 69 10.80 -13.03 3.62
N GLY A 70 9.67 -12.46 3.23
CA GLY A 70 9.30 -12.33 1.83
C GLY A 70 10.25 -11.41 1.07
N VAL A 71 10.65 -11.86 -0.11
CA VAL A 71 11.61 -11.14 -0.95
C VAL A 71 10.90 -10.06 -1.75
N TRP A 72 11.49 -8.87 -1.76
CA TRP A 72 11.08 -7.70 -2.53
C TRP A 72 12.00 -7.46 -3.70
N SER A 73 11.46 -6.96 -4.80
CA SER A 73 12.21 -6.38 -5.92
C SER A 73 11.46 -5.19 -6.50
N VAL A 74 12.16 -4.38 -7.29
CA VAL A 74 11.54 -3.36 -8.13
C VAL A 74 11.77 -3.75 -9.57
N GLU A 75 10.69 -4.00 -10.29
CA GLU A 75 10.72 -4.52 -11.66
C GLU A 75 9.45 -4.13 -12.43
N GLU A 76 9.51 -4.23 -13.75
CA GLU A 76 8.32 -4.10 -14.59
C GLU A 76 7.33 -5.25 -14.33
N ALA A 77 6.05 -4.99 -14.60
CA ALA A 77 5.04 -6.04 -14.50
C ALA A 77 5.34 -7.19 -15.50
N SER A 78 5.40 -8.42 -15.01
CA SER A 78 5.62 -9.62 -15.84
C SER A 78 4.35 -10.13 -16.52
N VAL A 79 3.18 -9.73 -16.03
CA VAL A 79 1.88 -10.10 -16.57
C VAL A 79 1.17 -8.85 -17.07
N PHE A 80 0.90 -8.79 -18.37
CA PHE A 80 0.36 -7.60 -19.04
C PHE A 80 1.16 -6.33 -18.68
N PRO A 81 2.44 -6.26 -19.09
CA PRO A 81 3.26 -5.08 -18.88
C PRO A 81 2.59 -3.86 -19.50
N GLY A 82 2.72 -2.74 -18.83
CA GLY A 82 2.20 -1.46 -19.30
C GLY A 82 3.20 -0.74 -20.20
N ILE A 83 3.62 0.42 -19.75
CA ILE A 83 4.64 1.25 -20.42
C ILE A 83 6.03 0.68 -20.13
N PRO A 84 6.92 0.51 -21.12
CA PRO A 84 8.31 0.11 -20.88
C PRO A 84 9.01 1.03 -19.87
N GLY A 85 9.74 0.44 -18.94
CA GLY A 85 10.42 1.18 -17.86
C GLY A 85 9.52 1.51 -16.66
N ASP A 86 8.23 1.18 -16.72
CA ASP A 86 7.30 1.36 -15.59
C ASP A 86 7.52 0.29 -14.52
N THR A 87 8.41 0.57 -13.59
CA THR A 87 8.77 -0.34 -12.51
C THR A 87 7.93 -0.09 -11.25
N ALA A 88 7.76 -1.12 -10.44
CA ALA A 88 7.06 -1.02 -9.17
C ALA A 88 7.54 -2.08 -8.18
N LEU A 89 7.34 -1.82 -6.89
CA LEU A 89 7.67 -2.77 -5.83
C LEU A 89 6.88 -4.07 -6.01
N THR A 90 7.58 -5.18 -6.06
CA THR A 90 7.03 -6.50 -6.37
C THR A 90 7.37 -7.50 -5.29
N MET A 91 6.36 -8.22 -4.79
CA MET A 91 6.51 -9.38 -3.90
C MET A 91 6.90 -10.61 -4.73
N LYS A 92 8.06 -11.19 -4.43
CA LYS A 92 8.62 -12.33 -5.20
C LYS A 92 8.32 -13.70 -4.60
N SER A 93 8.27 -13.79 -3.28
CA SER A 93 8.09 -15.06 -2.58
C SER A 93 6.62 -15.42 -2.46
N LYS A 94 6.26 -16.65 -2.88
CA LYS A 94 4.90 -17.18 -2.65
C LYS A 94 4.77 -17.71 -1.23
N ALA A 95 3.57 -17.62 -0.66
CA ALA A 95 3.23 -18.13 0.66
C ALA A 95 4.22 -17.66 1.75
N ARG A 96 4.62 -16.40 1.70
CA ARG A 96 5.48 -15.74 2.69
C ARG A 96 4.86 -14.44 3.12
N GLN A 97 5.11 -14.05 4.36
CA GLN A 97 4.77 -12.73 4.86
C GLN A 97 5.77 -11.71 4.31
N HIS A 98 5.24 -10.60 3.84
CA HIS A 98 6.01 -9.48 3.33
C HIS A 98 5.66 -8.23 4.11
N ALA A 99 6.66 -7.53 4.60
CA ALA A 99 6.50 -6.20 5.17
C ALA A 99 7.70 -5.35 4.79
N ILE A 100 7.45 -4.12 4.45
CA ILE A 100 8.47 -3.13 4.12
C ILE A 100 7.94 -1.77 4.54
N SER A 101 8.79 -0.90 5.05
CA SER A 101 8.37 0.42 5.52
C SER A 101 9.40 1.49 5.23
N THR A 102 8.93 2.73 5.26
CA THR A 102 9.76 3.94 5.22
C THR A 102 9.29 4.91 6.29
N ILE A 103 10.15 5.82 6.69
CA ILE A 103 9.84 6.87 7.64
C ILE A 103 9.77 8.18 6.86
N PHE A 104 8.74 8.98 7.11
CA PHE A 104 8.63 10.33 6.54
C PHE A 104 9.63 11.26 7.21
N ASP A 105 10.12 12.25 6.48
CA ASP A 105 11.05 13.26 6.99
C ASP A 105 10.45 14.03 8.19
N GLN A 106 9.14 14.22 8.18
CA GLN A 106 8.39 14.84 9.27
C GLN A 106 7.12 14.04 9.55
N PRO A 107 6.70 13.91 10.83
CA PRO A 107 5.41 13.35 11.18
C PRO A 107 4.27 14.12 10.52
N ILE A 108 3.25 13.40 10.08
CA ILE A 108 2.03 14.01 9.55
C ILE A 108 1.02 14.17 10.69
N GLU A 109 0.65 15.40 10.98
CA GLU A 109 -0.37 15.71 11.97
C GLU A 109 -1.72 15.88 11.28
N LEU A 110 -2.73 15.14 11.77
CA LEU A 110 -4.10 15.22 11.28
C LEU A 110 -4.91 16.12 12.22
N ASP A 111 -4.90 17.42 11.95
CA ASP A 111 -5.57 18.45 12.76
C ASP A 111 -7.06 18.64 12.38
N GLY A 112 -7.52 17.94 11.34
CA GLY A 112 -8.88 18.05 10.83
C GLY A 112 -9.19 19.32 10.05
N GLN A 113 -8.23 20.21 9.85
CA GLN A 113 -8.43 21.48 9.13
C GLN A 113 -8.33 21.29 7.61
N LYS A 114 -7.62 20.29 7.17
CA LYS A 114 -7.40 19.99 5.75
C LYS A 114 -7.72 18.55 5.45
N PRO A 115 -8.21 18.23 4.24
CA PRO A 115 -8.37 16.86 3.81
C PRO A 115 -7.01 16.17 3.75
N PHE A 116 -6.98 14.94 4.22
CA PHE A 116 -5.82 14.05 4.12
C PHE A 116 -6.10 13.00 3.05
N VAL A 117 -5.27 12.94 2.04
CA VAL A 117 -5.44 12.03 0.90
C VAL A 117 -4.25 11.08 0.83
N VAL A 118 -4.54 9.79 0.77
CA VAL A 118 -3.57 8.73 0.52
C VAL A 118 -4.04 7.94 -0.69
N GLN A 119 -3.18 7.84 -1.69
CA GLN A 119 -3.45 7.03 -2.88
C GLN A 119 -2.32 6.03 -3.08
N TYR A 120 -2.66 4.80 -3.45
CA TYR A 120 -1.69 3.84 -3.97
C TYR A 120 -2.30 2.99 -5.07
N GLU A 121 -1.45 2.43 -5.90
CA GLU A 121 -1.82 1.51 -6.95
C GLU A 121 -1.29 0.12 -6.66
N VAL A 122 -2.12 -0.90 -6.91
CA VAL A 122 -1.73 -2.30 -6.74
C VAL A 122 -2.22 -3.15 -7.90
N LYS A 123 -1.33 -4.01 -8.42
CA LYS A 123 -1.62 -4.97 -9.47
C LYS A 123 -1.36 -6.39 -8.98
N MET A 124 -2.38 -7.22 -8.99
CA MET A 124 -2.31 -8.62 -8.56
C MET A 124 -1.99 -9.51 -9.77
N GLN A 125 -0.73 -9.54 -10.21
CA GLN A 125 -0.28 -10.21 -11.44
C GLN A 125 -0.68 -11.70 -11.51
N ASN A 126 -0.68 -12.39 -10.37
CA ASN A 126 -1.08 -13.80 -10.27
C ASN A 126 -2.47 -13.98 -9.63
N GLY A 127 -3.24 -12.88 -9.52
CA GLY A 127 -4.47 -12.86 -8.74
C GLY A 127 -4.19 -12.84 -7.24
N LEU A 128 -5.26 -12.97 -6.46
CA LEU A 128 -5.21 -13.05 -4.99
C LEU A 128 -6.15 -14.16 -4.54
N SER A 129 -5.60 -15.28 -4.07
CA SER A 129 -6.37 -16.41 -3.57
C SER A 129 -6.57 -16.37 -2.07
N CYS A 130 -5.52 -16.07 -1.31
CA CYS A 130 -5.58 -15.82 0.12
C CYS A 130 -4.44 -14.88 0.52
N GLY A 131 -4.78 -13.72 1.07
CA GLY A 131 -3.84 -12.70 1.50
C GLY A 131 -4.38 -11.29 1.31
N GLY A 132 -3.59 -10.32 1.74
CA GLY A 132 -3.89 -8.90 1.62
C GLY A 132 -2.75 -8.10 1.01
N ALA A 133 -3.07 -6.89 0.56
CA ALA A 133 -2.10 -5.92 0.11
C ALA A 133 -2.46 -4.56 0.72
N TYR A 134 -1.92 -4.31 1.89
CA TYR A 134 -2.26 -3.15 2.70
C TYR A 134 -1.19 -2.09 2.68
N VAL A 135 -1.61 -0.83 2.67
CA VAL A 135 -0.83 0.30 3.15
C VAL A 135 -1.24 0.59 4.58
N LYS A 136 -0.26 0.74 5.46
CA LYS A 136 -0.47 1.17 6.85
C LYS A 136 0.26 2.48 7.09
N LEU A 137 -0.45 3.46 7.64
CA LEU A 137 0.15 4.66 8.19
C LEU A 137 0.40 4.42 9.68
N LEU A 138 1.66 4.33 10.06
CA LEU A 138 2.06 3.95 11.41
C LEU A 138 1.91 5.14 12.37
N SER A 139 1.69 4.83 13.64
CA SER A 139 1.51 5.83 14.69
C SER A 139 2.80 6.03 15.48
N SER A 140 3.45 7.16 15.30
CA SER A 140 4.64 7.53 16.08
C SER A 140 4.33 7.93 17.52
N SER A 141 3.06 8.21 17.84
CA SER A 141 2.64 8.54 19.20
C SER A 141 2.45 7.33 20.11
N GLU A 142 2.41 6.12 19.55
CA GLU A 142 2.17 4.88 20.31
C GLU A 142 3.43 4.03 20.47
N SER A 143 4.44 4.21 19.63
CA SER A 143 5.69 3.45 19.73
C SER A 143 6.84 4.15 19.00
N ASP A 144 8.06 3.82 19.40
CA ASP A 144 9.24 4.13 18.61
C ASP A 144 9.20 3.31 17.32
N LEU A 145 9.12 4.00 16.19
CA LEU A 145 9.05 3.36 14.88
C LEU A 145 10.42 2.82 14.50
N ASN A 146 10.52 1.51 14.39
CA ASN A 146 11.70 0.82 13.88
C ASN A 146 11.31 0.04 12.62
N PRO A 147 11.75 0.46 11.42
CA PRO A 147 11.41 -0.20 10.17
C PRO A 147 11.72 -1.70 10.13
N GLU A 148 12.83 -2.13 10.71
CA GLU A 148 13.19 -3.55 10.75
C GLU A 148 12.28 -4.40 11.65
N LYS A 149 11.55 -3.77 12.58
CA LYS A 149 10.61 -4.43 13.48
C LYS A 149 9.15 -4.26 13.07
N PHE A 150 8.90 -3.67 11.91
CA PHE A 150 7.55 -3.48 11.40
C PHE A 150 6.84 -4.82 11.19
N GLY A 151 5.73 -5.02 11.87
CA GLY A 151 4.95 -6.26 11.82
C GLY A 151 3.46 -6.05 12.03
N ASP A 152 2.75 -7.13 12.30
CA ASP A 152 1.31 -7.12 12.54
C ASP A 152 0.91 -6.34 13.79
N SER A 153 1.74 -6.41 14.84
CA SER A 153 1.52 -5.73 16.11
C SER A 153 1.95 -4.26 16.13
N THR A 154 2.61 -3.77 15.07
CA THR A 154 3.05 -2.37 15.01
C THR A 154 1.84 -1.44 15.01
N PRO A 155 1.75 -0.47 15.94
CA PRO A 155 0.65 0.47 16.00
C PRO A 155 0.50 1.27 14.71
N TYR A 156 -0.73 1.41 14.24
CA TYR A 156 -1.06 2.18 13.05
C TYR A 156 -2.24 3.12 13.30
N SER A 157 -2.33 4.18 12.54
CA SER A 157 -3.49 5.08 12.54
C SER A 157 -4.51 4.67 11.48
N ILE A 158 -4.03 4.30 10.29
CA ILE A 158 -4.87 3.90 9.16
C ILE A 158 -4.29 2.64 8.53
N MET A 159 -5.16 1.66 8.21
CA MET A 159 -4.87 0.51 7.38
C MET A 159 -5.86 0.46 6.22
N PHE A 160 -5.35 0.32 5.01
CA PHE A 160 -6.16 0.42 3.81
C PHE A 160 -5.67 -0.56 2.74
N GLY A 161 -6.60 -1.32 2.13
CA GLY A 161 -6.26 -2.19 1.02
C GLY A 161 -7.15 -3.43 0.85
N PRO A 162 -6.96 -4.15 -0.27
CA PRO A 162 -7.70 -5.37 -0.55
C PRO A 162 -7.25 -6.53 0.32
N ASP A 163 -8.20 -7.35 0.68
CA ASP A 163 -8.03 -8.64 1.33
C ASP A 163 -8.95 -9.67 0.67
N ARG A 164 -8.42 -10.85 0.43
CA ARG A 164 -9.21 -11.95 -0.06
C ARG A 164 -8.69 -13.26 0.52
N CYS A 165 -9.59 -14.10 1.00
CA CYS A 165 -9.27 -15.48 1.33
C CYS A 165 -10.50 -16.36 1.06
N GLY A 166 -10.39 -17.25 0.09
CA GLY A 166 -11.51 -18.05 -0.38
C GLY A 166 -12.67 -17.22 -0.90
N ALA A 167 -13.83 -17.33 -0.27
CA ALA A 167 -15.04 -16.56 -0.60
C ALA A 167 -15.03 -15.13 -0.03
N ASP A 168 -14.25 -14.90 1.03
CA ASP A 168 -14.10 -13.57 1.61
C ASP A 168 -13.28 -12.69 0.67
N ASN A 169 -13.85 -11.54 0.31
CA ASN A 169 -13.22 -10.55 -0.55
C ASN A 169 -13.67 -9.16 -0.11
N LYS A 170 -12.75 -8.41 0.48
CA LYS A 170 -13.03 -7.15 1.14
C LYS A 170 -12.00 -6.09 0.74
N LEU A 171 -12.45 -4.86 0.64
CA LEU A 171 -11.58 -3.70 0.64
C LEU A 171 -11.64 -3.09 2.04
N HIS A 172 -10.57 -3.26 2.80
CA HIS A 172 -10.48 -2.70 4.14
C HIS A 172 -10.14 -1.22 4.09
N PHE A 173 -10.84 -0.47 4.93
CA PHE A 173 -10.46 0.83 5.41
C PHE A 173 -10.71 0.84 6.91
N ILE A 174 -9.63 0.78 7.67
CA ILE A 174 -9.65 0.70 9.13
C ILE A 174 -8.83 1.87 9.66
N PHE A 175 -9.41 2.63 10.58
CA PHE A 175 -8.67 3.65 11.30
C PHE A 175 -8.78 3.44 12.80
N ARG A 176 -7.74 3.85 13.51
CA ARG A 176 -7.70 3.81 14.96
C ARG A 176 -7.76 5.22 15.52
N HIS A 177 -8.53 5.39 16.55
CA HIS A 177 -8.56 6.64 17.29
C HIS A 177 -8.60 6.39 18.78
N LYS A 178 -8.09 7.32 19.54
CA LYS A 178 -8.16 7.29 20.99
C LYS A 178 -9.56 7.72 21.43
N ASN A 179 -10.28 6.82 22.10
CA ASN A 179 -11.60 7.12 22.64
C ASN A 179 -11.47 8.22 23.71
N PRO A 180 -12.13 9.38 23.58
CA PRO A 180 -11.94 10.50 24.50
C PRO A 180 -12.47 10.24 25.92
N LYS A 181 -13.36 9.23 26.07
CA LYS A 181 -13.92 8.87 27.39
C LYS A 181 -13.06 7.83 28.11
N THR A 182 -12.57 6.83 27.40
CA THR A 182 -11.82 5.71 28.00
C THR A 182 -10.30 5.88 27.91
N GLY A 183 -9.81 6.74 27.04
CA GLY A 183 -8.40 6.90 26.74
C GLY A 183 -7.79 5.72 25.96
N VAL A 184 -8.57 4.73 25.56
CA VAL A 184 -8.11 3.54 24.86
C VAL A 184 -8.20 3.74 23.35
N PHE A 185 -7.21 3.23 22.60
CA PHE A 185 -7.30 3.20 21.14
C PHE A 185 -8.24 2.10 20.67
N GLU A 186 -9.12 2.46 19.76
CA GLU A 186 -10.14 1.58 19.19
C GLU A 186 -10.07 1.60 17.67
N GLU A 187 -10.25 0.43 17.05
CA GLU A 187 -10.40 0.32 15.61
C GLU A 187 -11.83 0.65 15.17
N LYS A 188 -11.94 1.37 14.08
CA LYS A 188 -13.20 1.69 13.41
C LYS A 188 -13.10 1.26 11.95
N HIS A 189 -14.07 0.51 11.50
CA HIS A 189 -14.15 0.01 10.13
C HIS A 189 -15.62 -0.11 9.69
N LEU A 190 -15.81 -0.24 8.39
CA LEU A 190 -17.14 -0.50 7.85
C LEU A 190 -17.64 -1.87 8.31
N LYS A 191 -18.89 -1.94 8.74
CA LYS A 191 -19.55 -3.20 9.12
C LYS A 191 -19.64 -4.16 7.93
N LEU A 192 -19.87 -3.61 6.73
CA LEU A 192 -19.93 -4.34 5.47
C LEU A 192 -18.99 -3.65 4.47
N PRO A 193 -17.71 -4.01 4.48
CA PRO A 193 -16.76 -3.43 3.52
C PRO A 193 -17.09 -3.88 2.08
N PRO A 194 -16.85 -3.04 1.07
CA PRO A 194 -17.04 -3.42 -0.31
C PRO A 194 -16.07 -4.52 -0.72
N SER A 195 -16.44 -5.28 -1.76
CA SER A 195 -15.55 -6.26 -2.37
C SER A 195 -14.49 -5.59 -3.24
N ALA A 196 -13.26 -6.04 -3.13
CA ALA A 196 -12.19 -5.61 -4.02
C ALA A 196 -12.30 -6.32 -5.37
N LYS A 197 -12.40 -5.56 -6.46
CA LYS A 197 -12.33 -6.10 -7.82
C LYS A 197 -10.86 -6.29 -8.20
N VAL A 198 -10.31 -7.45 -7.86
CA VAL A 198 -8.91 -7.77 -8.14
C VAL A 198 -8.78 -8.40 -9.51
N SER A 199 -7.97 -7.82 -10.38
CA SER A 199 -7.72 -8.29 -11.75
C SER A 199 -6.23 -8.52 -11.97
N LYS A 200 -5.91 -9.48 -12.85
CA LYS A 200 -4.53 -9.73 -13.31
C LYS A 200 -4.09 -8.72 -14.38
N VAL A 201 -5.04 -8.14 -15.08
CA VAL A 201 -4.79 -7.30 -16.26
C VAL A 201 -4.81 -5.81 -15.95
N SER A 202 -5.42 -5.41 -14.84
CA SER A 202 -5.56 -4.01 -14.47
C SER A 202 -4.94 -3.70 -13.11
N THR A 203 -4.49 -2.48 -12.97
CA THR A 203 -4.09 -1.90 -11.70
C THR A 203 -5.32 -1.41 -10.95
N LEU A 204 -5.38 -1.62 -9.66
CA LEU A 204 -6.38 -1.07 -8.77
C LEU A 204 -5.80 0.18 -8.11
N SER A 205 -6.39 1.34 -8.40
CA SER A 205 -6.10 2.58 -7.68
C SER A 205 -7.03 2.72 -6.49
N LEU A 206 -6.46 3.01 -5.33
CA LEU A 206 -7.14 3.18 -4.06
C LEU A 206 -6.84 4.59 -3.55
N ILE A 207 -7.89 5.38 -3.32
CA ILE A 207 -7.82 6.79 -2.92
C ILE A 207 -8.57 6.98 -1.61
#